data_70a154cb7d74a65542e3fd156f05c7bd
#
_entry.id   70a154cb7d74a65542e3fd156f05c7bd
#
_cell.length_a   1.000
_cell.length_b   1.000
_cell.length_c   1.000
_cell.angle_alpha   90.00
_cell.angle_beta   90.00
_cell.angle_gamma   90.00
#
_symmetry.space_group_name_H-M   'P 1'
#
loop_
_entity.id
_entity.type
_entity.pdbx_description
1 polymer ?
#
loop_
_entity_poly.entity_id
_entity_poly.type
_entity_poly.pdbx_seq_one_letter_code
_entity_poly.pdbx_strand_id
1 'polypeptide(L)'
;LVYRAISSYLVKVKAVHVAPLAVKSDMHDDCDMHDRVLIGEICAHANTGRRYAKLSGDYNPIHLSTISAKAFGFKQAIAHGMWTLSQAVSAFVSHQDNAEALTVSEVSCRFKKPVFLPNELHIQQHCKTEASVFLDVTDGNDNVVHLSASLAFTTKE
;
A
#
# COMPACT_ATOMS: atom_id res chain seq x y z
N LEU A 1 -18.28 16.37 5.49
CA LEU A 1 -17.08 15.53 5.64
C LEU A 1 -15.89 16.32 5.11
N VAL A 2 -14.94 16.71 5.97
CA VAL A 2 -13.72 17.41 5.52
C VAL A 2 -12.62 16.34 5.35
N TYR A 3 -12.22 16.11 4.11
CA TYR A 3 -11.10 15.23 3.79
C TYR A 3 -9.80 16.05 3.79
N ARG A 4 -8.81 15.62 4.55
CA ARG A 4 -7.46 16.19 4.54
C ARG A 4 -6.45 15.10 4.17
N ALA A 5 -5.74 15.28 3.05
CA ALA A 5 -4.65 14.41 2.66
C ALA A 5 -3.31 15.15 2.78
N ILE A 6 -2.31 14.51 3.37
CA ILE A 6 -0.92 14.97 3.39
C ILE A 6 -0.09 13.93 2.64
N SER A 7 0.53 14.34 1.52
CA SER A 7 1.37 13.47 0.71
C SER A 7 2.82 13.92 0.79
N SER A 8 3.73 12.99 1.05
CA SER A 8 5.18 13.23 1.04
C SER A 8 5.82 12.38 -0.06
N TYR A 9 6.63 12.99 -0.90
CA TYR A 9 7.30 12.34 -2.02
C TYR A 9 8.79 12.26 -1.79
N LEU A 10 9.39 11.08 -2.04
CA LEU A 10 10.83 10.88 -2.08
C LEU A 10 11.32 11.14 -3.50
N VAL A 11 12.14 12.17 -3.69
CA VAL A 11 12.85 12.45 -4.94
C VAL A 11 14.29 11.99 -4.78
N LYS A 12 14.81 11.17 -5.70
CA LYS A 12 16.25 10.88 -5.77
C LYS A 12 16.99 12.13 -6.23
N VAL A 13 17.61 12.84 -5.30
CA VAL A 13 18.57 13.92 -5.61
C VAL A 13 19.98 13.34 -5.51
N LYS A 14 20.87 13.68 -6.45
CA LYS A 14 22.31 13.40 -6.30
C LYS A 14 22.75 14.02 -4.98
N ALA A 15 23.41 13.22 -4.15
CA ALA A 15 23.74 13.52 -2.77
C ALA A 15 24.36 14.92 -2.59
N VAL A 16 23.58 15.81 -2.05
CA VAL A 16 24.07 16.92 -1.22
C VAL A 16 23.83 16.46 0.21
N HIS A 17 24.86 16.51 1.04
CA HIS A 17 24.81 16.10 2.43
C HIS A 17 23.81 16.98 3.18
N VAL A 18 22.57 16.58 3.21
CA VAL A 18 21.52 17.18 4.04
C VAL A 18 21.30 16.21 5.20
N ALA A 19 21.45 16.73 6.41
CA ALA A 19 21.14 15.96 7.62
C ALA A 19 19.72 15.38 7.49
N PRO A 20 19.49 14.09 7.87
CA PRO A 20 18.17 13.48 7.76
C PRO A 20 17.20 14.29 8.62
N LEU A 21 16.20 14.87 8.00
CA LEU A 21 14.99 15.28 8.70
C LEU A 21 14.42 14.03 9.35
N ALA A 22 14.45 13.97 10.67
CA ALA A 22 13.81 12.91 11.45
C ALA A 22 12.30 12.98 11.20
N VAL A 23 11.84 12.30 10.16
CA VAL A 23 10.44 11.91 10.07
C VAL A 23 10.26 10.90 11.20
N LYS A 24 9.54 11.31 12.25
CA LYS A 24 9.16 10.40 13.32
C LYS A 24 8.45 9.22 12.67
N SER A 25 9.09 8.07 12.70
CA SER A 25 8.52 6.80 12.26
C SER A 25 7.67 6.27 13.40
N ASP A 26 6.51 6.87 13.64
CA ASP A 26 5.54 6.37 14.62
C ASP A 26 4.76 5.14 14.09
N MET A 27 5.21 4.53 13.00
CA MET A 27 4.76 3.21 12.60
C MET A 27 5.58 2.19 13.41
N HIS A 28 4.99 1.66 14.45
CA HIS A 28 5.58 0.67 15.35
C HIS A 28 6.14 -0.51 14.55
N ASP A 29 7.48 -0.62 14.55
CA ASP A 29 8.23 -1.83 14.13
C ASP A 29 8.26 -2.91 15.25
N ASP A 30 7.63 -2.65 16.40
CA ASP A 30 7.71 -3.46 17.63
C ASP A 30 6.62 -4.54 17.73
N CYS A 31 5.85 -4.77 16.68
CA CYS A 31 4.88 -5.88 16.71
C CYS A 31 5.57 -7.19 16.32
N ASP A 32 5.45 -8.18 17.19
CA ASP A 32 5.97 -9.53 16.98
C ASP A 32 5.57 -10.08 15.61
N MET A 33 6.55 -10.55 14.84
CA MET A 33 6.34 -11.20 13.53
C MET A 33 5.40 -12.41 13.60
N HIS A 34 5.12 -12.91 14.80
CA HIS A 34 4.26 -14.08 15.04
C HIS A 34 2.75 -13.79 14.93
N ASP A 35 2.34 -12.52 14.90
CA ASP A 35 0.93 -12.12 14.94
C ASP A 35 0.38 -11.72 13.54
N ARG A 36 1.08 -12.09 12.48
CA ARG A 36 0.68 -11.78 11.11
C ARG A 36 -0.35 -12.79 10.62
N VAL A 37 -1.51 -12.28 10.23
CA VAL A 37 -2.61 -13.08 9.68
C VAL A 37 -2.80 -12.70 8.21
N LEU A 38 -2.76 -13.68 7.32
CA LEU A 38 -3.10 -13.50 5.91
C LEU A 38 -4.61 -13.23 5.80
N ILE A 39 -4.98 -12.08 5.26
CA ILE A 39 -6.38 -11.67 5.09
C ILE A 39 -6.81 -11.52 3.63
N GLY A 40 -5.88 -11.65 2.69
CA GLY A 40 -6.19 -11.59 1.26
C GLY A 40 -5.00 -11.92 0.37
N GLU A 41 -5.34 -12.51 -0.77
CA GLU A 41 -4.41 -12.76 -1.87
C GLU A 41 -4.90 -12.02 -3.11
N ILE A 42 -4.01 -11.35 -3.81
CA ILE A 42 -4.37 -10.50 -4.95
C ILE A 42 -3.44 -10.77 -6.12
N CYS A 43 -4.04 -11.09 -7.26
CA CYS A 43 -3.34 -11.17 -8.52
C CYS A 43 -3.29 -9.78 -9.20
N ALA A 44 -2.12 -9.16 -9.19
CA ALA A 44 -1.85 -7.93 -9.94
C ALA A 44 -1.50 -8.28 -11.39
N HIS A 45 -2.50 -8.29 -12.28
CA HIS A 45 -2.33 -8.64 -13.68
C HIS A 45 -1.47 -7.64 -14.46
N ALA A 46 -0.89 -8.06 -15.58
CA ALA A 46 -0.07 -7.20 -16.46
C ALA A 46 -0.80 -5.93 -16.96
N ASN A 47 -2.12 -5.94 -17.00
CA ASN A 47 -2.94 -4.80 -17.42
C ASN A 47 -3.49 -3.95 -16.26
N THR A 48 -3.17 -4.30 -15.00
CA THR A 48 -3.67 -3.61 -13.80
C THR A 48 -3.37 -2.12 -13.85
N GLY A 49 -2.16 -1.73 -14.24
CA GLY A 49 -1.80 -0.31 -14.36
C GLY A 49 -2.71 0.44 -15.33
N ARG A 50 -2.95 -0.10 -16.53
CA ARG A 50 -3.87 0.51 -17.52
C ARG A 50 -5.32 0.57 -17.05
N ARG A 51 -5.78 -0.47 -16.34
CA ARG A 51 -7.16 -0.48 -15.79
C ARG A 51 -7.33 0.59 -14.73
N TYR A 52 -6.37 0.69 -13.82
CA TYR A 52 -6.42 1.69 -12.76
C TYR A 52 -6.22 3.12 -13.29
N ALA A 53 -5.37 3.32 -14.30
CA ALA A 53 -5.22 4.62 -14.97
C ALA A 53 -6.55 5.18 -15.50
N LYS A 54 -7.40 4.32 -16.07
CA LYS A 54 -8.74 4.72 -16.56
C LYS A 54 -9.67 5.18 -15.43
N LEU A 55 -9.50 4.63 -14.24
CA LEU A 55 -10.32 4.94 -13.08
C LEU A 55 -9.79 6.18 -12.35
N SER A 56 -8.48 6.26 -12.14
CA SER A 56 -7.83 7.31 -11.35
C SER A 56 -7.48 8.56 -12.13
N GLY A 57 -7.40 8.47 -13.48
CA GLY A 57 -6.87 9.53 -14.33
C GLY A 57 -5.33 9.62 -14.33
N ASP A 58 -4.62 8.77 -13.60
CA ASP A 58 -3.15 8.75 -13.57
C ASP A 58 -2.59 7.87 -14.70
N TYR A 59 -2.25 8.51 -15.80
CA TYR A 59 -1.67 7.89 -16.99
C TYR A 59 -0.13 7.98 -17.02
N ASN A 60 0.55 8.04 -15.87
CA ASN A 60 2.00 8.02 -15.85
C ASN A 60 2.53 6.78 -16.60
N PRO A 61 3.42 6.97 -17.60
CA PRO A 61 3.90 5.89 -18.48
C PRO A 61 4.50 4.68 -17.76
N ILE A 62 5.04 4.86 -16.56
CA ILE A 62 5.62 3.76 -15.76
C ILE A 62 4.61 2.67 -15.39
N HIS A 63 3.31 3.00 -15.41
CA HIS A 63 2.22 2.09 -15.07
C HIS A 63 1.58 1.42 -16.30
N LEU A 64 1.81 1.98 -17.51
CA LEU A 64 1.05 1.61 -18.69
C LEU A 64 1.64 0.44 -19.47
N SER A 65 2.97 0.37 -19.57
CA SER A 65 3.66 -0.72 -20.27
C SER A 65 5.08 -0.92 -19.76
N THR A 66 5.61 -2.13 -19.99
CA THR A 66 7.01 -2.44 -19.68
C THR A 66 7.98 -1.61 -20.54
N ILE A 67 7.61 -1.29 -21.79
CA ILE A 67 8.47 -0.51 -22.69
C ILE A 67 8.62 0.91 -22.16
N SER A 68 7.50 1.55 -21.84
CA SER A 68 7.54 2.91 -21.26
C SER A 68 8.20 2.93 -19.87
N ALA A 69 7.94 1.95 -19.01
CA ALA A 69 8.56 1.85 -17.69
C ALA A 69 10.09 1.74 -17.77
N LYS A 70 10.62 0.99 -18.74
CA LYS A 70 12.07 0.88 -18.98
C LYS A 70 12.73 2.20 -19.32
N ALA A 71 12.06 3.09 -20.06
CA ALA A 71 12.56 4.43 -20.34
C ALA A 71 12.74 5.29 -19.08
N PHE A 72 12.01 4.96 -18.01
CA PHE A 72 12.12 5.60 -16.69
C PHE A 72 12.96 4.81 -15.68
N GLY A 73 13.69 3.77 -16.12
CA GLY A 73 14.62 3.01 -15.29
C GLY A 73 14.00 1.86 -14.48
N PHE A 74 12.75 1.52 -14.73
CA PHE A 74 12.10 0.34 -14.14
C PHE A 74 12.29 -0.89 -15.05
N LYS A 75 12.46 -2.06 -14.44
CA LYS A 75 12.60 -3.32 -15.20
C LYS A 75 11.30 -3.76 -15.90
N GLN A 76 10.15 -3.39 -15.34
CA GLN A 76 8.80 -3.72 -15.82
C GLN A 76 7.83 -2.60 -15.46
N ALA A 77 6.61 -2.62 -16.03
CA ALA A 77 5.52 -1.78 -15.55
C ALA A 77 5.27 -2.03 -14.06
N ILE A 78 4.87 -1.00 -13.33
CA ILE A 78 4.57 -1.09 -11.91
C ILE A 78 3.10 -0.73 -11.64
N ALA A 79 2.53 -1.32 -10.60
CA ALA A 79 1.21 -0.93 -10.13
C ALA A 79 1.24 0.49 -9.53
N HIS A 80 0.12 1.19 -9.57
CA HIS A 80 -0.05 2.44 -8.85
C HIS A 80 -0.05 2.18 -7.34
N GLY A 81 0.64 3.00 -6.57
CA GLY A 81 0.67 2.85 -5.12
C GLY A 81 -0.73 2.90 -4.49
N MET A 82 -1.56 3.83 -4.95
CA MET A 82 -2.94 3.96 -4.45
C MET A 82 -3.83 2.77 -4.82
N TRP A 83 -3.56 2.08 -5.94
CA TRP A 83 -4.22 0.81 -6.23
C TRP A 83 -3.84 -0.25 -5.18
N THR A 84 -2.54 -0.38 -4.87
CA THR A 84 -2.05 -1.33 -3.86
C THR A 84 -2.67 -1.03 -2.48
N LEU A 85 -2.72 0.24 -2.09
CA LEU A 85 -3.36 0.65 -0.83
C LEU A 85 -4.85 0.31 -0.81
N SER A 86 -5.58 0.60 -1.91
CA SER A 86 -7.01 0.31 -1.98
C SER A 86 -7.31 -1.19 -1.85
N GLN A 87 -6.44 -2.05 -2.40
CA GLN A 87 -6.57 -3.49 -2.24
C GLN A 87 -6.37 -3.91 -0.79
N ALA A 88 -5.38 -3.36 -0.09
CA ALA A 88 -5.13 -3.65 1.32
C ALA A 88 -6.31 -3.25 2.21
N VAL A 89 -6.83 -2.03 2.02
CA VAL A 89 -7.99 -1.55 2.78
C VAL A 89 -9.23 -2.39 2.46
N SER A 90 -9.47 -2.72 1.19
CA SER A 90 -10.60 -3.56 0.78
C SER A 90 -10.53 -4.95 1.39
N ALA A 91 -9.35 -5.58 1.41
CA ALA A 91 -9.16 -6.89 2.02
C ALA A 91 -9.46 -6.84 3.53
N PHE A 92 -8.95 -5.81 4.22
CA PHE A 92 -9.23 -5.63 5.65
C PHE A 92 -10.74 -5.48 5.91
N VAL A 93 -11.43 -4.60 5.19
CA VAL A 93 -12.87 -4.39 5.37
C VAL A 93 -13.65 -5.67 5.08
N SER A 94 -13.31 -6.38 4.00
CA SER A 94 -13.99 -7.63 3.62
C SER A 94 -13.73 -8.79 4.60
N HIS A 95 -12.66 -8.72 5.37
CA HIS A 95 -12.30 -9.73 6.37
C HIS A 95 -13.01 -9.51 7.72
N GLN A 96 -13.77 -8.41 7.89
CA GLN A 96 -14.52 -8.16 9.12
C GLN A 96 -15.93 -8.77 9.03
N ASP A 97 -16.37 -9.42 10.12
CA ASP A 97 -17.71 -10.01 10.21
C ASP A 97 -18.83 -8.98 10.07
N ASN A 98 -18.58 -7.74 10.47
CA ASN A 98 -19.54 -6.64 10.42
C ASN A 98 -19.01 -5.46 9.59
N ALA A 99 -18.67 -5.72 8.32
CA ALA A 99 -18.08 -4.74 7.42
C ALA A 99 -18.97 -3.49 7.22
N GLU A 100 -20.30 -3.66 7.28
CA GLU A 100 -21.26 -2.55 7.10
C GLU A 100 -21.24 -1.56 8.27
N ALA A 101 -20.92 -2.02 9.47
CA ALA A 101 -20.82 -1.17 10.65
C ALA A 101 -19.43 -0.52 10.79
N LEU A 102 -18.44 -0.98 10.03
CA LEU A 102 -17.06 -0.50 10.13
C LEU A 102 -16.91 0.83 9.37
N THR A 103 -16.33 1.81 10.04
CA THR A 103 -15.96 3.10 9.44
C THR A 103 -14.46 3.33 9.62
N VAL A 104 -13.70 3.32 8.54
CA VAL A 104 -12.29 3.71 8.55
C VAL A 104 -12.22 5.23 8.64
N SER A 105 -11.61 5.73 9.72
CA SER A 105 -11.51 7.17 10.01
C SER A 105 -10.18 7.77 9.57
N GLU A 106 -9.12 6.98 9.60
CA GLU A 106 -7.77 7.41 9.21
C GLU A 106 -7.01 6.29 8.51
N VAL A 107 -6.25 6.67 7.48
CA VAL A 107 -5.34 5.78 6.76
C VAL A 107 -3.99 6.47 6.66
N SER A 108 -2.95 5.84 7.21
CA SER A 108 -1.56 6.23 7.01
C SER A 108 -0.83 5.11 6.28
N CYS A 109 0.01 5.43 5.30
CA CYS A 109 0.73 4.41 4.56
C CYS A 109 2.14 4.85 4.15
N ARG A 110 3.00 3.85 3.97
CA ARG A 110 4.34 4.00 3.43
C ARG A 110 4.56 3.02 2.29
N PHE A 111 4.82 3.55 1.09
CA PHE A 111 5.25 2.76 -0.06
C PHE A 111 6.73 2.44 0.08
N LYS A 112 7.09 1.16 0.17
CA LYS A 112 8.46 0.69 0.42
C LYS A 112 9.16 0.27 -0.87
N LYS A 113 8.50 -0.56 -1.70
CA LYS A 113 9.06 -1.07 -2.96
C LYS A 113 8.00 -1.09 -4.06
N PRO A 114 8.37 -0.88 -5.34
CA PRO A 114 7.41 -0.96 -6.44
C PRO A 114 6.87 -2.39 -6.60
N VAL A 115 5.58 -2.49 -6.88
CA VAL A 115 4.94 -3.74 -7.30
C VAL A 115 5.11 -3.86 -8.80
N PHE A 116 5.98 -4.74 -9.28
CA PHE A 116 6.14 -5.03 -10.70
C PHE A 116 4.97 -5.87 -11.21
N LEU A 117 4.51 -5.60 -12.43
CA LEU A 117 3.38 -6.27 -13.05
C LEU A 117 3.81 -7.28 -14.12
N PRO A 118 3.29 -8.53 -14.15
CA PRO A 118 2.33 -9.08 -13.19
C PRO A 118 2.96 -9.49 -11.86
N ASN A 119 2.17 -9.64 -10.79
CA ASN A 119 2.62 -10.13 -9.48
C ASN A 119 1.48 -10.79 -8.72
N GLU A 120 1.81 -11.66 -7.78
CA GLU A 120 0.93 -12.17 -6.74
C GLU A 120 1.28 -11.46 -5.43
N LEU A 121 0.27 -10.98 -4.73
CA LEU A 121 0.44 -10.18 -3.52
C LEU A 121 -0.36 -10.80 -2.38
N HIS A 122 0.25 -10.85 -1.22
CA HIS A 122 -0.39 -11.19 0.03
C HIS A 122 -0.68 -9.93 0.83
N ILE A 123 -1.84 -9.87 1.46
CA ILE A 123 -2.21 -8.83 2.41
C ILE A 123 -2.27 -9.46 3.78
N GLN A 124 -1.43 -8.98 4.66
CA GLN A 124 -1.31 -9.45 6.03
C GLN A 124 -1.75 -8.36 6.99
N GLN A 125 -2.57 -8.73 7.98
CA GLN A 125 -2.85 -7.85 9.11
C GLN A 125 -2.02 -8.27 10.32
N HIS A 126 -1.65 -7.31 11.14
CA HIS A 126 -0.99 -7.54 12.41
C HIS A 126 -1.31 -6.42 13.41
N CYS A 127 -1.01 -6.64 14.70
CA CYS A 127 -1.26 -5.67 15.78
C CYS A 127 -2.67 -5.08 15.75
N LYS A 128 -3.68 -5.93 15.52
CA LYS A 128 -5.08 -5.48 15.52
C LYS A 128 -5.53 -5.20 16.93
N THR A 129 -6.12 -4.01 17.11
CA THR A 129 -6.81 -3.59 18.33
C THR A 129 -8.30 -3.38 18.04
N GLU A 130 -9.07 -2.88 19.00
CA GLU A 130 -10.48 -2.51 18.82
C GLU A 130 -10.66 -1.30 17.87
N ALA A 131 -9.64 -0.45 17.71
CA ALA A 131 -9.72 0.80 16.96
C ALA A 131 -8.64 0.97 15.89
N SER A 132 -7.69 0.06 15.78
CA SER A 132 -6.59 0.17 14.82
C SER A 132 -6.06 -1.18 14.35
N VAL A 133 -5.43 -1.18 13.17
CA VAL A 133 -4.76 -2.35 12.59
C VAL A 133 -3.59 -1.88 11.72
N PHE A 134 -2.55 -2.70 11.67
CA PHE A 134 -1.47 -2.56 10.69
C PHE A 134 -1.66 -3.58 9.56
N LEU A 135 -1.39 -3.12 8.34
CA LEU A 135 -1.46 -3.94 7.14
C LEU A 135 -0.11 -3.88 6.40
N ASP A 136 0.38 -5.04 6.02
CA ASP A 136 1.49 -5.15 5.07
C ASP A 136 1.00 -5.79 3.77
N VAL A 137 1.47 -5.26 2.64
CA VAL A 137 1.33 -5.90 1.33
C VAL A 137 2.69 -6.42 0.93
N THR A 138 2.77 -7.74 0.78
CA THR A 138 4.01 -8.45 0.42
C THR A 138 3.89 -9.11 -0.95
N ASP A 139 5.02 -9.56 -1.52
CA ASP A 139 4.98 -10.48 -2.65
C ASP A 139 4.45 -11.86 -2.20
N GLY A 140 4.03 -12.70 -3.14
CA GLY A 140 3.43 -14.01 -2.86
C GLY A 140 4.34 -15.00 -2.11
N ASN A 141 5.59 -14.65 -1.85
CA ASN A 141 6.52 -15.42 -1.04
C ASN A 141 6.82 -14.76 0.32
N ASP A 142 6.15 -13.66 0.64
CA ASP A 142 6.32 -12.86 1.87
C ASP A 142 7.73 -12.30 2.14
N ASN A 143 8.58 -12.28 1.10
CA ASN A 143 9.97 -11.83 1.22
C ASN A 143 10.14 -10.32 1.02
N VAL A 144 9.23 -9.69 0.31
CA VAL A 144 9.32 -8.28 -0.08
C VAL A 144 8.09 -7.52 0.37
N VAL A 145 8.25 -6.60 1.31
CA VAL A 145 7.17 -5.67 1.67
C VAL A 145 7.11 -4.53 0.67
N HIS A 146 6.00 -4.39 -0.02
CA HIS A 146 5.73 -3.33 -1.00
C HIS A 146 5.11 -2.10 -0.36
N LEU A 147 4.20 -2.30 0.59
CA LEU A 147 3.48 -1.25 1.30
C LEU A 147 3.25 -1.67 2.74
N SER A 148 3.38 -0.73 3.66
CA SER A 148 2.86 -0.84 5.02
C SER A 148 1.86 0.27 5.26
N ALA A 149 0.74 -0.06 5.90
CA ALA A 149 -0.30 0.91 6.26
C ALA A 149 -0.77 0.70 7.70
N SER A 150 -1.25 1.77 8.30
CA SER A 150 -2.04 1.72 9.53
C SER A 150 -3.42 2.29 9.27
N LEU A 151 -4.43 1.62 9.79
CA LEU A 151 -5.82 2.07 9.72
C LEU A 151 -6.31 2.34 11.14
N ALA A 152 -6.98 3.50 11.33
CA ALA A 152 -7.86 3.70 12.47
C ALA A 152 -9.31 3.55 12.02
N PHE A 153 -10.12 2.87 12.81
CA PHE A 153 -11.51 2.58 12.48
C PHE A 153 -12.40 2.58 13.71
N THR A 154 -13.69 2.70 13.48
CA THR A 154 -14.74 2.55 14.52
C THR A 154 -15.77 1.58 14.01
N THR A 155 -16.33 0.81 14.92
CA THR A 155 -17.47 -0.08 14.65
C THR A 155 -18.71 0.56 15.30
N LYS A 156 -19.78 0.73 14.54
CA LYS A 156 -21.07 1.15 15.10
C LYS A 156 -21.73 -0.09 15.70
N GLU A 157 -22.22 0.06 16.93
CA GLU A 157 -23.10 -0.91 17.57
C GLU A 157 -24.45 -1.01 16.86
#